data_1c890125b95d69b11f03a42e242e94e6
#
_entry.id   1c890125b95d69b11f03a42e242e94e6
#
_cell.length_a   1.000
_cell.length_b   1.000
_cell.length_c   1.000
_cell.angle_alpha   90.00
_cell.angle_beta   90.00
_cell.angle_gamma   90.00
#
_symmetry.space_group_name_H-M   'P 1'
#
loop_
_entity.id
_entity.type
_entity.pdbx_description
1 polymer ?
#
loop_
_entity_poly.entity_id
_entity_poly.type
_entity_poly.pdbx_seq_one_letter_code
_entity_poly.pdbx_strand_id
1 'polypeptide(L)'
;MTKFKELNVSNDKIDDADELRRRMKDEGYLFFRKLQDPDKLRSLRLDILEVMREGGWLKAGTKLADGIADLSHRCTEGDSQYTDVYHEVYKLESFHRAGHWPELLDMMKKIIGDNVFPYPHKIARLWFPQYTDHTTPAHQDFVHFQGNYETYTSWSPVGDSSIELGGLAILPGSHKQNTVFDHHFSLGAGALTVDPKEHSGDWVTTNYEIGDTLIFHCLTLHRALPNLTPDRLRISLDNRYQALGRPLTETMLEPHLHNFSEISWDEVYQDWKSDDLQYYWKDLDFPIIPKDFSFGDKGFAEALELTGQGDEHARYALSRLIKRDPTSDQAKAAQEVIKKYEANMTGTVN
;
A
#
# COMPACT_ATOMS: atom_id res chain seq x y z
N MET A 1 7.84 -18.51 15.12
CA MET A 1 7.10 -18.12 13.91
C MET A 1 5.64 -17.95 14.27
N THR A 2 5.03 -16.83 14.01
CA THR A 2 3.58 -16.63 14.19
C THR A 2 2.85 -17.62 13.28
N LYS A 3 2.00 -18.46 13.87
CA LYS A 3 1.23 -19.45 13.09
C LYS A 3 0.02 -18.73 12.49
N PHE A 4 0.03 -18.52 11.19
CA PHE A 4 -1.12 -17.99 10.46
C PHE A 4 -2.15 -19.11 10.21
N LYS A 5 -3.43 -18.74 10.18
CA LYS A 5 -4.49 -19.59 9.61
C LYS A 5 -4.66 -19.26 8.12
N GLU A 6 -5.29 -20.19 7.39
CA GLU A 6 -5.60 -19.98 5.97
C GLU A 6 -6.77 -18.99 5.80
N LEU A 7 -6.75 -18.24 4.67
CA LEU A 7 -7.86 -17.41 4.24
C LEU A 7 -9.07 -18.27 3.85
N ASN A 8 -10.27 -17.84 4.21
CA ASN A 8 -11.51 -18.44 3.73
C ASN A 8 -11.74 -18.07 2.26
N VAL A 9 -11.77 -19.06 1.39
CA VAL A 9 -12.01 -18.86 -0.05
C VAL A 9 -13.50 -18.61 -0.29
N SER A 10 -13.83 -17.59 -1.09
CA SER A 10 -15.20 -17.17 -1.40
C SER A 10 -15.67 -17.52 -2.81
N ASN A 11 -14.89 -18.29 -3.57
CA ASN A 11 -15.24 -18.69 -4.94
C ASN A 11 -16.56 -19.47 -5.04
N ASP A 12 -16.91 -20.24 -4.00
CA ASP A 12 -18.16 -21.00 -3.91
C ASP A 12 -19.41 -20.10 -3.91
N LYS A 13 -19.25 -18.81 -3.65
CA LYS A 13 -20.30 -17.80 -3.55
C LYS A 13 -20.12 -16.65 -4.53
N ILE A 14 -19.30 -16.82 -5.56
CA ILE A 14 -18.93 -15.74 -6.49
C ILE A 14 -20.17 -15.09 -7.14
N ASP A 15 -21.27 -15.84 -7.33
CA ASP A 15 -22.52 -15.34 -7.92
C ASP A 15 -23.60 -14.97 -6.90
N ASP A 16 -23.34 -15.15 -5.61
CA ASP A 16 -24.28 -14.86 -4.52
C ASP A 16 -23.89 -13.54 -3.81
N ALA A 17 -24.38 -12.41 -4.35
CA ALA A 17 -24.03 -11.07 -3.85
C ALA A 17 -24.46 -10.87 -2.37
N ASP A 18 -25.58 -11.46 -1.93
CA ASP A 18 -26.05 -11.30 -0.55
C ASP A 18 -25.14 -12.05 0.41
N GLU A 19 -24.70 -13.25 0.05
CA GLU A 19 -23.76 -14.02 0.86
C GLU A 19 -22.36 -13.35 0.87
N LEU A 20 -21.89 -12.78 -0.24
CA LEU A 20 -20.65 -12.02 -0.28
C LEU A 20 -20.70 -10.81 0.66
N ARG A 21 -21.79 -10.03 0.62
CA ARG A 21 -22.00 -8.91 1.56
C ARG A 21 -22.06 -9.36 3.00
N ARG A 22 -22.72 -10.50 3.27
CA ARG A 22 -22.77 -11.08 4.61
C ARG A 22 -21.36 -11.46 5.10
N ARG A 23 -20.56 -12.16 4.29
CA ARG A 23 -19.16 -12.51 4.63
C ARG A 23 -18.31 -11.27 4.86
N MET A 24 -18.41 -10.26 3.98
CA MET A 24 -17.70 -8.98 4.16
C MET A 24 -18.07 -8.31 5.49
N LYS A 25 -19.36 -8.30 5.86
CA LYS A 25 -19.82 -7.78 7.15
C LYS A 25 -19.32 -8.60 8.33
N ASP A 26 -19.22 -9.92 8.19
CA ASP A 26 -18.82 -10.81 9.28
C ASP A 26 -17.32 -10.90 9.46
N GLU A 27 -16.56 -10.96 8.36
CA GLU A 27 -15.10 -11.19 8.38
C GLU A 27 -14.29 -9.95 8.05
N GLY A 28 -14.87 -8.96 7.36
CA GLY A 28 -14.20 -7.75 6.90
C GLY A 28 -13.36 -7.96 5.64
N TYR A 29 -13.42 -9.13 5.06
CA TYR A 29 -12.71 -9.45 3.82
C TYR A 29 -13.42 -10.53 3.01
N LEU A 30 -13.05 -10.61 1.72
CA LEU A 30 -13.34 -11.71 0.80
C LEU A 30 -12.03 -12.10 0.11
N PHE A 31 -11.83 -13.39 -0.05
CA PHE A 31 -10.67 -13.89 -0.79
C PHE A 31 -11.12 -14.80 -1.93
N PHE A 32 -10.59 -14.52 -3.11
CA PHE A 32 -10.91 -15.27 -4.32
C PHE A 32 -9.64 -15.82 -4.96
N ARG A 33 -9.65 -17.10 -5.27
CA ARG A 33 -8.67 -17.72 -6.14
C ARG A 33 -8.97 -17.38 -7.59
N LYS A 34 -7.97 -16.85 -8.31
CA LYS A 34 -8.03 -16.60 -9.76
C LYS A 34 -9.25 -15.77 -10.19
N LEU A 35 -9.59 -14.73 -9.41
CA LEU A 35 -10.64 -13.77 -9.80
C LEU A 35 -10.23 -13.00 -11.06
N GLN A 36 -8.98 -12.56 -11.11
CA GLN A 36 -8.43 -11.81 -12.24
C GLN A 36 -7.70 -12.76 -13.20
N ASP A 37 -7.71 -12.41 -14.48
CA ASP A 37 -7.03 -13.18 -15.51
C ASP A 37 -5.51 -13.24 -15.28
N PRO A 38 -4.94 -14.43 -15.07
CA PRO A 38 -3.51 -14.57 -14.85
C PRO A 38 -2.64 -14.11 -16.01
N ASP A 39 -3.13 -14.18 -17.27
CA ASP A 39 -2.34 -13.78 -18.44
C ASP A 39 -2.27 -12.25 -18.56
N LYS A 40 -3.36 -11.54 -18.24
CA LYS A 40 -3.33 -10.08 -18.11
C LYS A 40 -2.35 -9.63 -17.03
N LEU A 41 -2.37 -10.28 -15.87
CA LEU A 41 -1.44 -9.98 -14.79
C LEU A 41 0.02 -10.32 -15.13
N ARG A 42 0.28 -11.41 -15.89
CA ARG A 42 1.63 -11.72 -16.40
C ARG A 42 2.14 -10.63 -17.35
N SER A 43 1.26 -10.14 -18.24
CA SER A 43 1.62 -9.04 -19.13
C SER A 43 1.97 -7.79 -18.34
N LEU A 44 1.12 -7.37 -17.39
CA LEU A 44 1.38 -6.24 -16.51
C LEU A 44 2.67 -6.42 -15.69
N ARG A 45 2.92 -7.65 -15.21
CA ARG A 45 4.18 -7.96 -14.52
C ARG A 45 5.39 -7.68 -15.37
N LEU A 46 5.35 -8.06 -16.63
CA LEU A 46 6.46 -7.82 -17.56
C LEU A 46 6.65 -6.33 -17.83
N ASP A 47 5.58 -5.56 -17.99
CA ASP A 47 5.65 -4.10 -18.15
C ASP A 47 6.34 -3.46 -16.93
N ILE A 48 5.92 -3.82 -15.72
CA ILE A 48 6.52 -3.30 -14.47
C ILE A 48 7.99 -3.74 -14.32
N LEU A 49 8.29 -5.00 -14.58
CA LEU A 49 9.67 -5.51 -14.47
C LEU A 49 10.60 -4.91 -15.53
N GLU A 50 10.10 -4.52 -16.70
CA GLU A 50 10.88 -3.81 -17.70
C GLU A 50 11.33 -2.44 -17.17
N VAL A 51 10.40 -1.66 -16.60
CA VAL A 51 10.72 -0.39 -15.95
C VAL A 51 11.73 -0.59 -14.81
N MET A 52 11.53 -1.61 -13.99
CA MET A 52 12.48 -1.92 -12.91
C MET A 52 13.86 -2.30 -13.44
N ARG A 53 13.93 -2.97 -14.59
CA ARG A 53 15.20 -3.32 -15.26
C ARG A 53 15.92 -2.08 -15.75
N GLU A 54 15.20 -1.18 -16.40
CA GLU A 54 15.72 0.10 -16.87
C GLU A 54 16.22 0.96 -15.70
N GLY A 55 15.51 0.93 -14.57
CA GLY A 55 15.93 1.56 -13.32
C GLY A 55 17.05 0.86 -12.55
N GLY A 56 17.62 -0.25 -13.10
CA GLY A 56 18.74 -0.96 -12.50
C GLY A 56 18.37 -1.89 -11.32
N TRP A 57 17.08 -2.13 -11.06
CA TRP A 57 16.64 -2.94 -9.91
C TRP A 57 16.77 -4.45 -10.15
N LEU A 58 16.94 -4.89 -11.39
CA LEU A 58 17.06 -6.30 -11.74
C LEU A 58 18.51 -6.69 -12.01
N LYS A 59 18.88 -7.86 -11.53
CA LYS A 59 20.20 -8.44 -11.71
C LYS A 59 20.47 -8.74 -13.19
N ALA A 60 21.57 -8.21 -13.71
CA ALA A 60 21.96 -8.41 -15.09
C ALA A 60 22.13 -9.91 -15.44
N GLY A 61 21.70 -10.27 -16.66
CA GLY A 61 21.81 -11.64 -17.16
C GLY A 61 20.74 -12.63 -16.67
N THR A 62 19.78 -12.18 -15.86
CA THR A 62 18.62 -12.99 -15.46
C THR A 62 17.45 -12.79 -16.41
N LYS A 63 16.51 -13.77 -16.45
CA LYS A 63 15.28 -13.60 -17.23
C LYS A 63 14.37 -12.56 -16.58
N LEU A 64 13.78 -11.68 -17.37
CA LEU A 64 12.90 -10.61 -16.89
C LEU A 64 11.78 -11.15 -15.98
N ALA A 65 11.07 -12.19 -16.42
CA ALA A 65 9.96 -12.78 -15.69
C ALA A 65 10.30 -13.31 -14.29
N ASP A 66 11.59 -13.65 -14.04
CA ASP A 66 12.02 -14.18 -12.75
C ASP A 66 12.00 -13.09 -11.65
N GLY A 67 12.15 -11.81 -12.02
CA GLY A 67 12.13 -10.67 -11.09
C GLY A 67 13.26 -10.76 -10.04
N ILE A 68 14.46 -11.18 -10.46
CA ILE A 68 15.63 -11.29 -9.57
C ILE A 68 16.20 -9.90 -9.30
N ALA A 69 16.23 -9.50 -8.04
CA ALA A 69 16.70 -8.19 -7.61
C ALA A 69 18.22 -8.06 -7.70
N ASP A 70 18.70 -6.88 -8.09
CA ASP A 70 20.06 -6.44 -7.79
C ASP A 70 20.07 -5.76 -6.42
N LEU A 71 20.61 -6.46 -5.43
CA LEU A 71 20.61 -5.99 -4.04
C LEU A 71 21.49 -4.75 -3.80
N SER A 72 22.36 -4.39 -4.75
CA SER A 72 23.16 -3.16 -4.66
C SER A 72 22.30 -1.89 -4.88
N HIS A 73 21.13 -2.05 -5.51
CA HIS A 73 20.15 -0.99 -5.76
C HIS A 73 18.96 -1.02 -4.78
N ARG A 74 19.06 -1.79 -3.69
CA ARG A 74 17.98 -1.96 -2.72
C ARG A 74 17.56 -0.63 -2.13
N CYS A 75 16.28 -0.31 -2.28
CA CYS A 75 15.65 0.92 -1.80
C CYS A 75 14.21 0.65 -1.34
N THR A 76 13.57 1.65 -0.75
CA THR A 76 12.20 1.56 -0.25
C THR A 76 11.46 2.86 -0.49
N GLU A 77 10.13 2.82 -0.37
CA GLU A 77 9.27 4.01 -0.47
C GLU A 77 9.80 5.15 0.40
N GLY A 78 9.97 6.34 -0.20
CA GLY A 78 10.55 7.54 0.40
C GLY A 78 12.05 7.73 0.14
N ASP A 79 12.76 6.78 -0.46
CA ASP A 79 14.09 7.02 -1.03
C ASP A 79 13.94 7.62 -2.44
N SER A 80 14.82 8.56 -2.83
CA SER A 80 14.75 9.17 -4.17
C SER A 80 14.87 8.13 -5.29
N GLN A 81 15.79 7.18 -5.13
CA GLN A 81 15.97 6.07 -6.09
C GLN A 81 14.71 5.21 -6.25
N TYR A 82 13.92 5.04 -5.17
CA TYR A 82 12.65 4.36 -5.26
C TYR A 82 11.63 5.20 -6.04
N THR A 83 11.55 6.48 -5.73
CA THR A 83 10.59 7.41 -6.32
C THR A 83 10.78 7.52 -7.84
N ASP A 84 12.03 7.60 -8.32
CA ASP A 84 12.34 7.70 -9.74
C ASP A 84 11.80 6.50 -10.53
N VAL A 85 12.06 5.26 -10.06
CA VAL A 85 11.57 4.04 -10.73
C VAL A 85 10.06 3.88 -10.54
N TYR A 86 9.56 4.21 -9.35
CA TYR A 86 8.13 4.11 -9.05
C TYR A 86 7.29 5.01 -9.96
N HIS A 87 7.75 6.22 -10.28
CA HIS A 87 7.06 7.13 -11.18
C HIS A 87 6.92 6.54 -12.59
N GLU A 88 7.96 5.91 -13.11
CA GLU A 88 7.88 5.27 -14.41
C GLU A 88 6.91 4.07 -14.39
N VAL A 89 6.85 3.30 -13.30
CA VAL A 89 5.79 2.29 -13.12
C VAL A 89 4.41 2.94 -13.04
N TYR A 90 4.29 4.07 -12.34
CA TYR A 90 3.02 4.78 -12.19
C TYR A 90 2.49 5.37 -13.50
N LYS A 91 3.34 5.70 -14.47
CA LYS A 91 2.96 6.16 -15.82
C LYS A 91 2.42 5.04 -16.71
N LEU A 92 2.60 3.76 -16.36
CA LEU A 92 2.11 2.66 -17.18
C LEU A 92 0.59 2.66 -17.27
N GLU A 93 0.05 2.79 -18.49
CA GLU A 93 -1.39 2.68 -18.76
C GLU A 93 -1.94 1.33 -18.28
N SER A 94 -1.19 0.24 -18.50
CA SER A 94 -1.56 -1.11 -18.07
C SER A 94 -1.75 -1.24 -16.57
N PHE A 95 -0.96 -0.51 -15.76
CA PHE A 95 -1.11 -0.45 -14.30
C PHE A 95 -2.45 0.19 -13.90
N HIS A 96 -2.82 1.32 -14.50
CA HIS A 96 -4.08 1.99 -14.18
C HIS A 96 -5.30 1.20 -14.66
N ARG A 97 -5.20 0.55 -15.83
CA ARG A 97 -6.26 -0.30 -16.38
C ARG A 97 -6.57 -1.51 -15.51
N ALA A 98 -5.59 -2.06 -14.81
CA ALA A 98 -5.79 -3.24 -13.95
C ALA A 98 -6.88 -3.02 -12.89
N GLY A 99 -7.01 -1.83 -12.32
CA GLY A 99 -8.08 -1.48 -11.38
C GLY A 99 -9.48 -1.33 -12.02
N HIS A 100 -9.58 -1.38 -13.34
CA HIS A 100 -10.82 -1.24 -14.11
C HIS A 100 -11.20 -2.51 -14.90
N TRP A 101 -10.51 -3.62 -14.68
CA TRP A 101 -10.86 -4.86 -15.37
C TRP A 101 -12.27 -5.32 -15.01
N PRO A 102 -13.04 -5.82 -15.99
CA PRO A 102 -14.45 -6.15 -15.79
C PRO A 102 -14.68 -7.13 -14.64
N GLU A 103 -13.84 -8.17 -14.52
CA GLU A 103 -13.94 -9.18 -13.46
C GLU A 103 -13.85 -8.59 -12.06
N LEU A 104 -13.04 -7.53 -11.89
CA LEU A 104 -12.87 -6.84 -10.61
C LEU A 104 -14.02 -5.85 -10.36
N LEU A 105 -14.40 -5.06 -11.37
CA LEU A 105 -15.54 -4.13 -11.26
C LEU A 105 -16.86 -4.87 -11.00
N ASP A 106 -17.10 -6.01 -11.66
CA ASP A 106 -18.31 -6.81 -11.45
C ASP A 106 -18.36 -7.42 -10.06
N MET A 107 -17.21 -7.79 -9.50
CA MET A 107 -17.12 -8.21 -8.10
C MET A 107 -17.41 -7.04 -7.15
N MET A 108 -16.86 -5.84 -7.41
CA MET A 108 -17.14 -4.66 -6.61
C MET A 108 -18.60 -4.24 -6.66
N LYS A 109 -19.29 -4.38 -7.81
CA LYS A 109 -20.75 -4.15 -7.91
C LYS A 109 -21.54 -5.09 -7.00
N LYS A 110 -21.13 -6.35 -6.89
CA LYS A 110 -21.79 -7.31 -5.98
C LYS A 110 -21.66 -6.90 -4.50
N ILE A 111 -20.56 -6.24 -4.13
CA ILE A 111 -20.27 -5.80 -2.75
C ILE A 111 -20.90 -4.43 -2.45
N ILE A 112 -20.66 -3.45 -3.33
CA ILE A 112 -20.96 -2.02 -3.12
C ILE A 112 -22.31 -1.64 -3.70
N GLY A 113 -22.71 -2.24 -4.84
CA GLY A 113 -23.86 -1.84 -5.67
C GLY A 113 -23.41 -1.31 -7.04
N ASP A 114 -24.37 -0.96 -7.89
CA ASP A 114 -24.10 -0.66 -9.32
C ASP A 114 -23.22 0.57 -9.57
N ASN A 115 -23.22 1.53 -8.65
CA ASN A 115 -22.49 2.80 -8.79
C ASN A 115 -21.09 2.73 -8.18
N VAL A 116 -20.27 1.79 -8.64
CA VAL A 116 -18.89 1.63 -8.18
C VAL A 116 -18.01 2.74 -8.75
N PHE A 117 -17.29 3.40 -7.86
CA PHE A 117 -16.25 4.38 -8.20
C PHE A 117 -14.87 3.81 -7.83
N PRO A 118 -14.04 3.41 -8.81
CA PRO A 118 -12.62 3.14 -8.59
C PRO A 118 -11.87 4.43 -8.31
N TYR A 119 -11.02 4.48 -7.30
CA TYR A 119 -10.19 5.66 -7.06
C TYR A 119 -9.10 5.79 -8.14
N PRO A 120 -8.81 7.03 -8.62
CA PRO A 120 -7.63 7.25 -9.46
C PRO A 120 -6.32 6.99 -8.71
N HIS A 121 -6.31 7.27 -7.41
CA HIS A 121 -5.19 6.99 -6.52
C HIS A 121 -4.97 5.50 -6.33
N LYS A 122 -4.10 4.91 -7.14
CA LYS A 122 -3.72 3.49 -7.10
C LYS A 122 -2.31 3.33 -6.53
N ILE A 123 -1.99 2.14 -6.01
CA ILE A 123 -0.66 1.89 -5.46
C ILE A 123 -0.09 0.60 -6.04
N ALA A 124 1.13 0.68 -6.57
CA ALA A 124 1.97 -0.48 -6.81
C ALA A 124 2.92 -0.66 -5.62
N ARG A 125 2.92 -1.84 -5.01
CA ARG A 125 3.87 -2.17 -3.95
C ARG A 125 5.05 -2.93 -4.54
N LEU A 126 6.21 -2.29 -4.53
CA LEU A 126 7.44 -2.80 -5.12
C LEU A 126 8.46 -3.07 -3.99
N TRP A 127 8.62 -4.34 -3.60
CA TRP A 127 9.39 -4.70 -2.42
C TRP A 127 10.65 -5.47 -2.76
N PHE A 128 11.78 -4.93 -2.32
CA PHE A 128 13.06 -5.65 -2.33
C PHE A 128 13.08 -6.77 -1.29
N PRO A 129 13.84 -7.87 -1.54
CA PRO A 129 14.04 -8.93 -0.57
C PRO A 129 14.88 -8.47 0.62
N GLN A 130 14.67 -9.10 1.78
CA GLN A 130 15.44 -8.92 3.01
C GLN A 130 15.46 -7.49 3.58
N TYR A 131 14.57 -6.60 3.13
CA TYR A 131 14.45 -5.23 3.61
C TYR A 131 13.23 -5.12 4.52
N THR A 132 13.27 -5.87 5.63
CA THR A 132 12.11 -6.22 6.44
C THR A 132 11.59 -5.10 7.33
N ASP A 133 12.48 -4.20 7.79
CA ASP A 133 12.12 -3.09 8.70
C ASP A 133 11.20 -2.06 8.04
N HIS A 134 11.15 -2.04 6.70
CA HIS A 134 10.29 -1.16 5.91
C HIS A 134 8.98 -1.81 5.48
N THR A 135 8.72 -3.05 5.90
CA THR A 135 7.46 -3.74 5.60
C THR A 135 6.28 -2.97 6.17
N THR A 136 5.19 -2.83 5.39
CA THR A 136 3.97 -2.15 5.86
C THR A 136 3.44 -2.80 7.13
N PRO A 137 3.39 -2.08 8.25
CA PRO A 137 2.99 -2.63 9.54
C PRO A 137 1.47 -2.86 9.63
N ALA A 138 1.00 -3.36 10.77
CA ALA A 138 -0.43 -3.53 11.01
C ALA A 138 -1.13 -2.16 11.08
N HIS A 139 -2.16 -1.97 10.25
CA HIS A 139 -2.89 -0.70 10.18
C HIS A 139 -4.30 -0.91 9.64
N GLN A 140 -5.10 0.14 9.72
CA GLN A 140 -6.36 0.29 9.01
C GLN A 140 -6.14 1.26 7.84
N ASP A 141 -6.60 0.91 6.67
CA ASP A 141 -6.46 1.73 5.47
C ASP A 141 -7.11 3.13 5.61
N PHE A 142 -8.16 3.23 6.43
CA PHE A 142 -8.90 4.47 6.62
C PHE A 142 -8.02 5.65 7.03
N VAL A 143 -7.00 5.47 7.87
CA VAL A 143 -6.13 6.58 8.31
C VAL A 143 -5.37 7.23 7.15
N HIS A 144 -5.19 6.51 6.05
CA HIS A 144 -4.49 7.00 4.87
C HIS A 144 -5.40 7.64 3.84
N PHE A 145 -6.62 7.10 3.66
CA PHE A 145 -7.55 7.60 2.61
C PHE A 145 -8.61 8.51 3.19
N GLN A 146 -9.20 8.13 4.34
CA GLN A 146 -10.33 8.81 4.96
C GLN A 146 -11.57 8.89 4.02
N GLY A 147 -12.39 9.90 4.15
CA GLY A 147 -13.59 10.06 3.34
C GLY A 147 -14.80 9.39 3.99
N ASN A 148 -14.92 8.08 3.84
CA ASN A 148 -16.01 7.31 4.43
C ASN A 148 -15.58 5.88 4.77
N TYR A 149 -16.34 5.20 5.64
CA TYR A 149 -16.02 3.83 6.06
C TYR A 149 -16.42 2.76 5.04
N GLU A 150 -17.31 3.08 4.09
CA GLU A 150 -17.73 2.15 3.03
C GLU A 150 -16.75 2.17 1.84
N THR A 151 -15.45 2.07 2.14
CA THR A 151 -14.38 1.97 1.16
C THR A 151 -13.72 0.62 1.27
N TYR A 152 -13.47 0.00 0.12
CA TYR A 152 -12.93 -1.34 0.01
C TYR A 152 -11.63 -1.33 -0.80
N THR A 153 -10.63 -2.03 -0.31
CA THR A 153 -9.36 -2.24 -1.01
C THR A 153 -9.35 -3.61 -1.66
N SER A 154 -8.98 -3.67 -2.94
CA SER A 154 -8.58 -4.89 -3.63
C SER A 154 -7.07 -4.96 -3.67
N TRP A 155 -6.51 -5.96 -3.02
CA TRP A 155 -5.10 -6.30 -3.09
C TRP A 155 -4.89 -7.52 -3.98
N SER A 156 -3.95 -7.44 -4.93
CA SER A 156 -3.65 -8.53 -5.85
C SER A 156 -2.15 -8.66 -6.06
N PRO A 157 -1.57 -9.86 -5.93
CA PRO A 157 -0.18 -10.09 -6.31
C PRO A 157 -0.04 -10.09 -7.84
N VAL A 158 1.03 -9.47 -8.31
CA VAL A 158 1.38 -9.46 -9.75
C VAL A 158 2.44 -10.53 -10.01
N GLY A 159 2.06 -11.77 -9.73
CA GLY A 159 2.88 -12.97 -9.72
C GLY A 159 2.59 -13.81 -8.48
N ASP A 160 3.05 -15.05 -8.46
CA ASP A 160 2.91 -15.89 -7.26
C ASP A 160 3.63 -15.24 -6.08
N SER A 161 2.98 -15.20 -4.92
CA SER A 161 3.51 -14.60 -3.70
C SER A 161 3.34 -15.57 -2.54
N SER A 162 4.37 -16.37 -2.29
CA SER A 162 4.43 -17.23 -1.11
C SER A 162 4.48 -16.40 0.18
N ILE A 163 4.20 -17.02 1.31
CA ILE A 163 4.37 -16.39 2.64
C ILE A 163 5.81 -15.89 2.82
N GLU A 164 6.81 -16.61 2.28
CA GLU A 164 8.22 -16.21 2.32
C GLU A 164 8.53 -14.99 1.44
N LEU A 165 7.87 -14.86 0.27
CA LEU A 165 8.00 -13.69 -0.60
C LEU A 165 7.30 -12.45 -0.01
N GLY A 166 6.39 -12.66 0.93
CA GLY A 166 5.70 -11.60 1.65
C GLY A 166 4.37 -11.20 1.01
N GLY A 167 3.33 -11.94 1.34
CA GLY A 167 1.95 -11.59 0.98
C GLY A 167 1.32 -10.59 1.96
N LEU A 168 0.00 -10.57 2.00
CA LEU A 168 -0.78 -9.81 2.95
C LEU A 168 -1.39 -10.72 4.01
N ALA A 169 -1.38 -10.30 5.26
CA ALA A 169 -2.11 -10.96 6.34
C ALA A 169 -3.20 -10.04 6.87
N ILE A 170 -4.34 -10.61 7.21
CA ILE A 170 -5.53 -9.90 7.67
C ILE A 170 -5.98 -10.43 9.04
N LEU A 171 -6.57 -9.57 9.86
CA LEU A 171 -7.22 -9.94 11.11
C LEU A 171 -8.75 -9.93 10.92
N PRO A 172 -9.39 -11.12 10.73
CA PRO A 172 -10.81 -11.19 10.48
C PRO A 172 -11.65 -10.57 11.59
N GLY A 173 -12.72 -9.87 11.21
CA GLY A 173 -13.67 -9.27 12.15
C GLY A 173 -13.18 -8.03 12.87
N SER A 174 -11.93 -7.58 12.69
CA SER A 174 -11.38 -6.39 13.35
C SER A 174 -12.13 -5.09 13.00
N HIS A 175 -12.75 -5.00 11.83
CA HIS A 175 -13.59 -3.86 11.40
C HIS A 175 -14.91 -3.72 12.17
N LYS A 176 -15.38 -4.78 12.85
CA LYS A 176 -16.69 -4.80 13.53
C LYS A 176 -16.82 -3.77 14.63
N GLN A 177 -15.72 -3.31 15.20
CA GLN A 177 -15.75 -2.23 16.19
C GLN A 177 -16.21 -0.89 15.57
N ASN A 178 -16.24 -0.79 14.23
CA ASN A 178 -16.64 0.40 13.48
C ASN A 178 -15.97 1.69 13.97
N THR A 179 -14.69 1.59 14.33
CA THR A 179 -13.86 2.68 14.83
C THR A 179 -12.46 2.60 14.27
N VAL A 180 -11.83 3.74 14.15
CA VAL A 180 -10.40 3.85 13.85
C VAL A 180 -9.65 3.60 15.14
N PHE A 181 -8.72 2.63 15.12
CA PHE A 181 -7.87 2.32 16.26
C PHE A 181 -6.80 3.39 16.48
N ASP A 182 -6.19 3.39 17.63
CA ASP A 182 -5.07 4.27 17.91
C ASP A 182 -3.84 3.83 17.11
N HIS A 183 -3.32 4.73 16.29
CA HIS A 183 -2.16 4.49 15.45
C HIS A 183 -0.95 5.24 16.02
N HIS A 184 0.21 4.60 15.94
CA HIS A 184 1.49 5.06 16.47
C HIS A 184 2.54 5.10 15.35
N PHE A 185 3.66 5.77 15.60
CA PHE A 185 4.78 5.80 14.67
C PHE A 185 5.28 4.38 14.32
N SER A 186 5.62 4.19 13.05
CA SER A 186 6.32 3.01 12.55
C SER A 186 7.27 3.38 11.41
N LEU A 187 8.38 2.65 11.29
CA LEU A 187 9.31 2.85 10.18
C LEU A 187 8.78 2.34 8.83
N GLY A 188 7.85 1.39 8.85
CA GLY A 188 7.31 0.77 7.64
C GLY A 188 6.51 1.72 6.75
N ALA A 189 6.19 1.30 5.53
CA ALA A 189 5.40 2.08 4.58
C ALA A 189 4.07 2.53 5.20
N GLY A 190 3.72 3.81 4.97
CA GLY A 190 2.59 4.45 5.64
C GLY A 190 2.91 5.08 6.99
N ALA A 191 4.07 4.76 7.59
CA ALA A 191 4.61 5.34 8.82
C ALA A 191 3.72 5.24 10.08
N LEU A 192 2.62 4.50 10.04
CA LEU A 192 1.66 4.32 11.13
C LEU A 192 1.37 2.85 11.38
N THR A 193 1.28 2.45 12.64
CA THR A 193 0.94 1.09 13.07
C THR A 193 -0.08 1.08 14.20
N VAL A 194 -0.86 0.01 14.28
CA VAL A 194 -1.64 -0.39 15.46
C VAL A 194 -0.87 -1.53 16.15
N ASP A 195 -0.79 -1.53 17.49
CA ASP A 195 -0.16 -2.66 18.19
C ASP A 195 -1.02 -3.93 17.99
N PRO A 196 -0.53 -4.94 17.25
CA PRO A 196 -1.31 -6.15 17.00
C PRO A 196 -1.63 -6.94 18.28
N LYS A 197 -0.93 -6.69 19.39
CA LYS A 197 -1.16 -7.38 20.67
C LYS A 197 -2.40 -6.88 21.39
N GLU A 198 -2.86 -5.66 21.08
CA GLU A 198 -4.08 -5.09 21.66
C GLU A 198 -5.35 -5.67 21.01
N HIS A 199 -5.20 -6.44 19.92
CA HIS A 199 -6.29 -6.99 19.16
C HIS A 199 -6.25 -8.53 19.19
N SER A 200 -7.27 -9.13 19.78
CA SER A 200 -7.40 -10.58 19.85
C SER A 200 -7.84 -11.17 18.50
N GLY A 201 -7.36 -12.36 18.19
CA GLY A 201 -7.76 -13.12 17.00
C GLY A 201 -6.57 -13.75 16.28
N ASP A 202 -6.89 -14.62 15.34
CA ASP A 202 -5.90 -15.29 14.51
C ASP A 202 -5.72 -14.52 13.20
N TRP A 203 -4.51 -14.11 12.92
CA TRP A 203 -4.15 -13.57 11.62
C TRP A 203 -4.24 -14.65 10.55
N VAL A 204 -4.86 -14.30 9.42
CA VAL A 204 -5.01 -15.21 8.28
C VAL A 204 -4.23 -14.72 7.07
N THR A 205 -3.65 -15.63 6.32
CA THR A 205 -2.93 -15.41 5.06
C THR A 205 -2.90 -16.70 4.26
N THR A 206 -2.26 -16.70 3.11
CA THR A 206 -2.04 -17.89 2.29
C THR A 206 -0.79 -17.72 1.41
N ASN A 207 -0.37 -18.80 0.74
CA ASN A 207 0.46 -18.66 -0.45
C ASN A 207 -0.46 -18.22 -1.60
N TYR A 208 -0.29 -16.98 -2.03
CA TYR A 208 -1.06 -16.42 -3.13
C TYR A 208 -0.50 -16.87 -4.47
N GLU A 209 -1.39 -17.17 -5.40
CA GLU A 209 -1.08 -17.43 -6.79
C GLU A 209 -1.47 -16.22 -7.65
N ILE A 210 -0.86 -16.08 -8.82
CA ILE A 210 -1.24 -15.03 -9.76
C ILE A 210 -2.72 -15.17 -10.17
N GLY A 211 -3.46 -14.05 -10.10
CA GLY A 211 -4.91 -14.01 -10.29
C GLY A 211 -5.71 -13.99 -8.99
N ASP A 212 -5.12 -14.39 -7.87
CA ASP A 212 -5.75 -14.30 -6.56
C ASP A 212 -6.04 -12.84 -6.20
N THR A 213 -7.15 -12.63 -5.50
CA THR A 213 -7.58 -11.29 -5.11
C THR A 213 -8.15 -11.31 -3.70
N LEU A 214 -7.59 -10.44 -2.85
CA LEU A 214 -8.07 -10.19 -1.50
C LEU A 214 -8.77 -8.83 -1.48
N ILE A 215 -10.06 -8.82 -1.13
CA ILE A 215 -10.86 -7.59 -1.00
C ILE A 215 -11.17 -7.40 0.47
N PHE A 216 -10.94 -6.21 1.02
CA PHE A 216 -11.19 -5.95 2.43
C PHE A 216 -11.69 -4.54 2.71
N HIS A 217 -12.40 -4.42 3.80
CA HIS A 217 -12.98 -3.16 4.29
C HIS A 217 -11.88 -2.26 4.87
N CYS A 218 -11.97 -0.95 4.68
CA CYS A 218 -10.93 0.01 5.10
C CYS A 218 -10.62 0.03 6.60
N LEU A 219 -11.54 -0.45 7.45
CA LEU A 219 -11.32 -0.61 8.89
C LEU A 219 -10.78 -1.99 9.29
N THR A 220 -10.58 -2.91 8.34
CA THR A 220 -10.01 -4.22 8.64
C THR A 220 -8.50 -4.10 8.87
N LEU A 221 -8.04 -4.55 10.05
CA LEU A 221 -6.61 -4.62 10.32
C LEU A 221 -5.93 -5.59 9.37
N HIS A 222 -4.89 -5.10 8.73
CA HIS A 222 -4.06 -5.90 7.83
C HIS A 222 -2.61 -5.43 7.90
N ARG A 223 -1.71 -6.28 7.44
CA ARG A 223 -0.28 -5.98 7.35
C ARG A 223 0.37 -6.72 6.20
N ALA A 224 1.43 -6.18 5.64
CA ALA A 224 2.30 -6.95 4.77
C ALA A 224 3.12 -7.96 5.59
N LEU A 225 3.49 -9.07 4.96
CA LEU A 225 4.52 -9.96 5.47
C LEU A 225 5.87 -9.57 4.87
N PRO A 226 6.96 -9.73 5.62
CA PRO A 226 8.29 -9.39 5.12
C PRO A 226 8.69 -10.29 3.96
N ASN A 227 9.39 -9.73 2.98
CA ASN A 227 10.02 -10.49 1.91
C ASN A 227 11.33 -11.11 2.41
N LEU A 228 11.28 -12.39 2.75
CA LEU A 228 12.41 -13.15 3.30
C LEU A 228 13.17 -13.94 2.21
N THR A 229 12.75 -13.85 0.96
CA THR A 229 13.48 -14.52 -0.14
C THR A 229 14.88 -13.92 -0.32
N PRO A 230 15.82 -14.69 -0.85
CA PRO A 230 17.20 -14.19 -1.00
C PRO A 230 17.31 -13.06 -2.04
N ASP A 231 16.48 -13.08 -3.08
CA ASP A 231 16.73 -12.26 -4.26
C ASP A 231 15.51 -11.89 -5.11
N ARG A 232 14.26 -12.20 -4.71
CA ARG A 232 13.08 -11.95 -5.54
C ARG A 232 12.36 -10.67 -5.17
N LEU A 233 12.03 -9.82 -6.16
CA LEU A 233 11.14 -8.70 -5.97
C LEU A 233 9.68 -9.16 -5.80
N ARG A 234 8.98 -8.58 -4.83
CA ARG A 234 7.54 -8.77 -4.66
C ARG A 234 6.79 -7.57 -5.23
N ILE A 235 5.82 -7.83 -6.11
CA ILE A 235 4.98 -6.83 -6.76
C ILE A 235 3.53 -7.14 -6.42
N SER A 236 2.79 -6.13 -5.95
CA SER A 236 1.34 -6.21 -5.76
C SER A 236 0.66 -4.88 -6.02
N LEU A 237 -0.64 -4.91 -6.27
CA LEU A 237 -1.47 -3.74 -6.55
C LEU A 237 -2.48 -3.54 -5.43
N ASP A 238 -2.67 -2.28 -5.04
CA ASP A 238 -3.77 -1.86 -4.17
C ASP A 238 -4.68 -0.92 -4.98
N ASN A 239 -5.91 -1.35 -5.22
CA ASN A 239 -6.94 -0.53 -5.85
C ASN A 239 -8.08 -0.30 -4.85
N ARG A 240 -8.66 0.90 -4.83
CA ARG A 240 -9.70 1.26 -3.87
C ARG A 240 -10.98 1.61 -4.58
N TYR A 241 -12.11 1.27 -3.91
CA TYR A 241 -13.43 1.39 -4.47
C TYR A 241 -14.43 1.84 -3.40
N GLN A 242 -15.34 2.69 -3.81
CA GLN A 242 -16.50 3.09 -3.02
C GLN A 242 -17.73 3.25 -3.92
N ALA A 243 -18.91 3.45 -3.32
CA ALA A 243 -20.06 3.92 -4.09
C ALA A 243 -19.85 5.37 -4.53
N LEU A 244 -20.22 5.69 -5.76
CA LEU A 244 -20.27 7.07 -6.23
C LEU A 244 -21.20 7.91 -5.34
N GLY A 245 -20.87 9.19 -5.13
CA GLY A 245 -21.59 10.08 -4.23
C GLY A 245 -21.22 9.99 -2.74
N ARG A 246 -20.36 9.05 -2.35
CA ARG A 246 -19.78 9.02 -1.01
C ARG A 246 -18.62 10.01 -0.89
N PRO A 247 -18.40 10.60 0.31
CA PRO A 247 -17.28 11.51 0.54
C PRO A 247 -15.92 10.85 0.29
N LEU A 248 -14.98 11.61 -0.22
CA LEU A 248 -13.57 11.26 -0.30
C LEU A 248 -12.68 12.48 -0.01
N THR A 249 -11.41 12.25 0.29
CA THR A 249 -10.45 13.35 0.46
C THR A 249 -9.82 13.73 -0.87
N GLU A 250 -9.44 14.99 -1.01
CA GLU A 250 -8.81 15.52 -2.23
C GLU A 250 -7.59 14.71 -2.65
N THR A 251 -6.79 14.26 -1.69
CA THR A 251 -5.58 13.45 -1.94
C THR A 251 -5.86 12.14 -2.65
N MET A 252 -7.10 11.64 -2.63
CA MET A 252 -7.50 10.43 -3.36
C MET A 252 -7.76 10.69 -4.85
N LEU A 253 -7.72 11.94 -5.29
CA LEU A 253 -7.79 12.35 -6.69
C LEU A 253 -6.42 12.69 -7.27
N GLU A 254 -5.37 12.66 -6.45
CA GLU A 254 -3.99 12.93 -6.85
C GLU A 254 -3.23 11.62 -7.13
N PRO A 255 -2.18 11.65 -7.96
CA PRO A 255 -1.30 10.49 -8.10
C PRO A 255 -0.71 10.04 -6.77
N HIS A 256 -0.48 8.75 -6.59
CA HIS A 256 0.22 8.26 -5.40
C HIS A 256 1.66 8.82 -5.36
N LEU A 257 2.14 9.16 -4.18
CA LEU A 257 3.42 9.83 -3.94
C LEU A 257 3.53 11.27 -4.52
N HIS A 258 2.42 11.90 -4.95
CA HIS A 258 2.44 13.29 -5.39
C HIS A 258 3.17 14.21 -4.40
N ASN A 259 2.93 14.06 -3.10
CA ASN A 259 3.61 14.83 -2.04
C ASN A 259 5.13 14.57 -1.92
N PHE A 260 5.67 13.57 -2.62
CA PHE A 260 7.10 13.28 -2.62
C PHE A 260 7.83 13.83 -3.85
N SER A 261 7.11 14.11 -4.94
CA SER A 261 7.73 14.37 -6.24
C SER A 261 6.90 15.21 -7.19
N GLU A 262 5.75 15.71 -6.73
CA GLU A 262 4.87 16.60 -7.50
C GLU A 262 4.44 16.07 -8.88
N ILE A 263 4.49 14.74 -9.11
CA ILE A 263 4.03 14.16 -10.38
C ILE A 263 2.58 14.55 -10.66
N SER A 264 2.31 15.03 -11.86
CA SER A 264 0.97 15.42 -12.30
C SER A 264 0.29 14.32 -13.13
N TRP A 265 -1.03 14.38 -13.21
CA TRP A 265 -1.78 13.47 -14.10
C TRP A 265 -1.43 13.66 -15.57
N ASP A 266 -1.10 14.89 -16.02
CA ASP A 266 -0.68 15.14 -17.40
C ASP A 266 0.63 14.39 -17.72
N GLU A 267 1.56 14.34 -16.78
CA GLU A 267 2.79 13.54 -16.92
C GLU A 267 2.50 12.05 -16.90
N VAL A 268 1.56 11.59 -16.06
CA VAL A 268 1.15 10.17 -16.02
C VAL A 268 0.54 9.74 -17.34
N TYR A 269 -0.25 10.60 -17.99
CA TYR A 269 -0.98 10.27 -19.21
C TYR A 269 -0.20 10.48 -20.51
N GLN A 270 0.99 11.07 -20.45
CA GLN A 270 1.73 11.55 -21.60
C GLN A 270 1.89 10.51 -22.71
N ASP A 271 2.16 9.25 -22.38
CA ASP A 271 2.42 8.17 -23.33
C ASP A 271 1.28 7.14 -23.42
N TRP A 272 0.12 7.45 -22.84
CA TRP A 272 -1.04 6.56 -22.92
C TRP A 272 -1.60 6.51 -24.33
N LYS A 273 -2.00 5.31 -24.77
CA LYS A 273 -2.58 5.07 -26.10
C LYS A 273 -4.07 5.37 -26.17
N SER A 274 -4.75 5.39 -25.02
CA SER A 274 -6.17 5.61 -24.89
C SER A 274 -6.46 6.67 -23.84
N ASP A 275 -7.52 7.46 -24.08
CA ASP A 275 -7.99 8.55 -23.22
C ASP A 275 -9.19 8.19 -22.33
N ASP A 276 -9.77 6.98 -22.50
CA ASP A 276 -10.99 6.56 -21.82
C ASP A 276 -10.89 6.50 -20.29
N LEU A 277 -9.69 6.36 -19.73
CA LEU A 277 -9.43 6.42 -18.30
C LEU A 277 -8.72 7.71 -17.86
N GLN A 278 -8.43 8.63 -18.77
CA GLN A 278 -7.86 9.93 -18.41
C GLN A 278 -8.93 10.79 -17.75
N TYR A 279 -8.65 11.30 -16.55
CA TYR A 279 -9.55 12.18 -15.81
C TYR A 279 -11.01 11.69 -15.71
N TYR A 280 -11.27 10.35 -15.72
CA TYR A 280 -12.61 9.77 -15.71
C TYR A 280 -13.48 10.19 -14.51
N TRP A 281 -12.84 10.72 -13.44
CA TRP A 281 -13.52 11.19 -12.24
C TRP A 281 -13.90 12.66 -12.27
N LYS A 282 -13.40 13.44 -13.23
CA LYS A 282 -13.46 14.92 -13.23
C LYS A 282 -14.88 15.46 -13.28
N ASP A 283 -15.77 14.76 -13.99
CA ASP A 283 -17.17 15.14 -14.16
C ASP A 283 -18.13 14.35 -13.25
N LEU A 284 -17.59 13.58 -12.29
CA LEU A 284 -18.38 12.82 -11.35
C LEU A 284 -18.69 13.65 -10.11
N ASP A 285 -19.89 13.46 -9.57
CA ASP A 285 -20.38 14.19 -8.39
C ASP A 285 -20.11 13.37 -7.12
N PHE A 286 -19.21 13.87 -6.28
CA PHE A 286 -18.96 13.35 -4.93
C PHE A 286 -18.48 14.46 -3.99
N PRO A 287 -18.85 14.44 -2.70
CA PRO A 287 -18.37 15.42 -1.74
C PRO A 287 -16.86 15.27 -1.49
N ILE A 288 -16.11 16.36 -1.65
CA ILE A 288 -14.72 16.43 -1.22
C ILE A 288 -14.69 16.94 0.22
N ILE A 289 -14.00 16.20 1.08
CA ILE A 289 -13.81 16.60 2.48
C ILE A 289 -12.30 16.79 2.74
N PRO A 290 -11.94 17.71 3.65
CA PRO A 290 -10.55 17.91 4.02
C PRO A 290 -9.97 16.65 4.66
N LYS A 291 -8.72 16.33 4.37
CA LYS A 291 -7.98 15.26 5.05
C LYS A 291 -7.63 15.69 6.48
N ASP A 292 -7.85 14.80 7.44
CA ASP A 292 -7.38 14.95 8.81
C ASP A 292 -5.92 14.50 8.90
N PHE A 293 -5.01 15.44 9.14
CA PHE A 293 -3.58 15.17 9.27
C PHE A 293 -3.17 14.74 10.68
N SER A 294 -4.08 14.77 11.66
CA SER A 294 -3.77 14.47 13.07
C SER A 294 -3.11 13.10 13.28
N PHE A 295 -3.45 12.10 12.47
CA PHE A 295 -2.80 10.79 12.52
C PHE A 295 -1.31 10.88 12.16
N GLY A 296 -0.98 11.59 11.10
CA GLY A 296 0.39 11.81 10.68
C GLY A 296 1.17 12.68 11.66
N ASP A 297 0.54 13.75 12.16
CA ASP A 297 1.13 14.65 13.14
C ASP A 297 1.46 13.95 14.45
N LYS A 298 0.56 13.07 14.92
CA LYS A 298 0.81 12.20 16.08
C LYS A 298 2.02 11.29 15.85
N GLY A 299 2.05 10.57 14.73
CA GLY A 299 3.18 9.70 14.39
C GLY A 299 4.50 10.45 14.29
N PHE A 300 4.49 11.68 13.74
CA PHE A 300 5.66 12.52 13.69
C PHE A 300 6.11 12.97 15.11
N ALA A 301 5.19 13.39 15.97
CA ALA A 301 5.50 13.76 17.35
C ALA A 301 6.10 12.59 18.13
N GLU A 302 5.55 11.40 17.99
CA GLU A 302 6.10 10.16 18.57
C GLU A 302 7.52 9.85 18.03
N ALA A 303 7.75 10.03 16.72
CA ALA A 303 9.08 9.83 16.13
C ALA A 303 10.13 10.81 16.71
N LEU A 304 9.75 12.07 16.96
CA LEU A 304 10.63 13.03 17.65
C LEU A 304 10.96 12.58 19.09
N GLU A 305 9.96 12.15 19.84
CA GLU A 305 10.14 11.67 21.20
C GLU A 305 11.03 10.42 21.25
N LEU A 306 10.73 9.41 20.45
CA LEU A 306 11.50 8.17 20.35
C LEU A 306 12.96 8.43 19.94
N THR A 307 13.20 9.35 19.01
CA THR A 307 14.56 9.76 18.64
C THR A 307 15.30 10.39 19.83
N GLY A 308 14.61 11.22 20.61
CA GLY A 308 15.17 11.78 21.85
C GLY A 308 15.51 10.72 22.91
N GLN A 309 14.82 9.59 22.89
CA GLN A 309 15.07 8.42 23.74
C GLN A 309 16.13 7.45 23.19
N GLY A 310 16.63 7.68 21.98
CA GLY A 310 17.67 6.89 21.35
C GLY A 310 17.18 5.81 20.37
N ASP A 311 15.95 5.89 19.90
CA ASP A 311 15.42 4.95 18.91
C ASP A 311 16.01 5.23 17.51
N GLU A 312 16.74 4.25 16.97
CA GLU A 312 17.43 4.36 15.69
C GLU A 312 16.46 4.33 14.50
N HIS A 313 15.32 3.63 14.60
CA HIS A 313 14.32 3.58 13.54
C HIS A 313 13.63 4.93 13.39
N ALA A 314 13.26 5.56 14.50
CA ALA A 314 12.67 6.90 14.50
C ALA A 314 13.67 7.95 13.97
N ARG A 315 14.94 7.89 14.42
CA ARG A 315 16.01 8.75 13.91
C ARG A 315 16.21 8.59 12.40
N TYR A 316 16.20 7.36 11.90
CA TYR A 316 16.33 7.08 10.48
C TYR A 316 15.14 7.67 9.68
N ALA A 317 13.91 7.49 10.15
CA ALA A 317 12.72 8.05 9.53
C ALA A 317 12.78 9.58 9.45
N LEU A 318 13.16 10.25 10.55
CA LEU A 318 13.33 11.71 10.59
C LEU A 318 14.45 12.17 9.64
N SER A 319 15.56 11.43 9.55
CA SER A 319 16.64 11.75 8.61
C SER A 319 16.20 11.70 7.15
N ARG A 320 15.31 10.76 6.80
CA ARG A 320 14.71 10.69 5.46
C ARG A 320 13.77 11.87 5.19
N LEU A 321 12.95 12.24 6.18
CA LEU A 321 12.09 13.42 6.09
C LEU A 321 12.90 14.70 5.81
N ILE A 322 14.01 14.90 6.55
CA ILE A 322 14.91 16.04 6.34
C ILE A 322 15.49 16.06 4.92
N LYS A 323 15.91 14.90 4.40
CA LYS A 323 16.47 14.80 3.03
C LYS A 323 15.44 15.15 1.97
N ARG A 324 14.18 14.76 2.18
CA ARG A 324 13.09 14.97 1.24
C ARG A 324 12.69 16.45 1.14
N ASP A 325 12.48 17.10 2.28
CA ASP A 325 12.12 18.52 2.35
C ASP A 325 12.88 19.22 3.49
N PRO A 326 14.13 19.67 3.24
CA PRO A 326 14.98 20.25 4.28
C PRO A 326 14.47 21.61 4.80
N THR A 327 13.51 22.23 4.12
CA THR A 327 13.00 23.57 4.43
C THR A 327 11.73 23.55 5.28
N SER A 328 11.02 22.42 5.36
CA SER A 328 9.79 22.29 6.13
C SER A 328 10.01 22.52 7.63
N ASP A 329 8.97 22.92 8.32
CA ASP A 329 9.01 23.08 9.78
C ASP A 329 9.20 21.74 10.49
N GLN A 330 8.66 20.64 9.92
CA GLN A 330 8.91 19.30 10.42
C GLN A 330 10.39 18.92 10.27
N ALA A 331 11.03 19.23 9.15
CA ALA A 331 12.46 18.96 8.97
C ALA A 331 13.33 19.76 9.95
N LYS A 332 13.02 21.01 10.22
CA LYS A 332 13.71 21.83 11.23
C LYS A 332 13.59 21.23 12.63
N ALA A 333 12.36 20.82 13.03
CA ALA A 333 12.14 20.16 14.31
C ALA A 333 12.91 18.83 14.41
N ALA A 334 12.91 18.03 13.35
CA ALA A 334 13.67 16.78 13.28
C ALA A 334 15.19 17.00 13.40
N GLN A 335 15.75 18.03 12.71
CA GLN A 335 17.17 18.39 12.80
C GLN A 335 17.58 18.74 14.24
N GLU A 336 16.76 19.51 14.95
CA GLU A 336 17.03 19.87 16.34
C GLU A 336 17.10 18.66 17.26
N VAL A 337 16.17 17.71 17.13
CA VAL A 337 16.14 16.50 17.97
C VAL A 337 17.32 15.59 17.64
N ILE A 338 17.64 15.37 16.38
CA ILE A 338 18.78 14.54 15.95
C ILE A 338 20.09 15.16 16.47
N LYS A 339 20.27 16.48 16.34
CA LYS A 339 21.45 17.20 16.84
C LYS A 339 21.63 17.05 18.36
N LYS A 340 20.54 17.13 19.14
CA LYS A 340 20.57 16.91 20.60
C LYS A 340 20.94 15.45 20.93
N TYR A 341 20.40 14.49 20.20
CA TYR A 341 20.72 13.08 20.35
C TYR A 341 22.21 12.81 20.11
N GLU A 342 22.77 13.31 19.00
CA GLU A 342 24.18 13.12 18.66
C GLU A 342 25.13 13.80 19.68
N ALA A 343 24.75 14.96 20.21
CA ALA A 343 25.52 15.64 21.24
C ALA A 343 25.56 14.84 22.56
N ASN A 344 24.44 14.18 22.92
CA ASN A 344 24.36 13.34 24.10
C ASN A 344 25.20 12.06 23.96
N MET A 345 25.26 11.47 22.78
CA MET A 345 26.06 10.27 22.48
C MET A 345 27.56 10.59 22.52
N THR A 346 27.98 11.76 22.07
CA THR A 346 29.37 12.20 22.10
C THR A 346 29.82 12.70 23.47
N GLY A 347 28.92 13.19 24.31
CA GLY A 347 29.19 13.66 25.70
C GLY A 347 29.32 12.55 26.74
N THR A 348 28.97 11.31 26.41
CA THR A 348 29.05 10.16 27.34
C THR A 348 30.43 9.47 27.34
N VAL A 349 31.42 10.03 26.67
CA VAL A 349 32.81 9.53 26.54
C VAL A 349 33.80 10.47 27.26
N ASN A 350 33.37 11.15 28.33
CA ASN A 350 34.30 11.86 29.25
C ASN A 350 34.10 11.42 30.68
#